data_569bfc0b0c12dcba8a06e582aa58cc85
#
_entry.id   569bfc0b0c12dcba8a06e582aa58cc85
#
_cell.length_a   1.000
_cell.length_b   1.000
_cell.length_c   1.000
_cell.angle_alpha   90.00
_cell.angle_beta   90.00
_cell.angle_gamma   90.00
#
_symmetry.space_group_name_H-M   'P 1'
#
loop_
_entity.id
_entity.type
_entity.pdbx_description
1 polymer ?
#
loop_
_entity_poly.entity_id
_entity_poly.type
_entity_poly.pdbx_seq_one_letter_code
_entity_poly.pdbx_strand_id
1 'polypeptide(L)'
;MADTPAAPSRRHVLGLALGGLAILAGCGGGGDSALGGHGPQNPPLHTNETPELRMLINKWADHYEVPRSLVHRSIQRESHYRTDARNGPYYGLMQIMPQTARTMGHRGPASELLNPDIHLKYAVKYLRGAWLLSHGSEDRAISWYAKGYYYEAKRRGMLKETGLRS
;
A
#
# COMPACT_ATOMS: atom_id res chain seq x y z
N MET A 1 -6.27 -46.49 35.08
CA MET A 1 -5.81 -45.62 36.17
C MET A 1 -5.48 -44.33 35.47
N ALA A 2 -6.48 -43.43 35.29
CA ALA A 2 -6.88 -42.35 36.19
C ALA A 2 -5.68 -41.41 36.44
N ASP A 3 -5.70 -40.15 36.08
CA ASP A 3 -6.58 -39.11 36.56
C ASP A 3 -6.53 -37.86 35.65
N THR A 4 -7.71 -37.28 35.42
CA THR A 4 -7.94 -35.89 35.05
C THR A 4 -8.18 -35.08 36.35
N PRO A 5 -7.77 -33.83 36.45
CA PRO A 5 -8.62 -32.83 37.05
C PRO A 5 -8.79 -31.56 36.19
N ALA A 6 -10.00 -31.25 35.82
CA ALA A 6 -10.96 -30.35 36.46
C ALA A 6 -10.62 -28.86 36.39
N ALA A 7 -11.46 -28.12 35.68
CA ALA A 7 -11.57 -26.67 35.63
C ALA A 7 -12.20 -26.11 36.95
N PRO A 8 -11.96 -24.86 37.31
CA PRO A 8 -12.86 -24.13 38.18
C PRO A 8 -13.58 -22.95 37.49
N SER A 9 -14.81 -22.96 37.76
CA SER A 9 -15.97 -22.14 37.63
C SER A 9 -15.84 -20.64 37.85
N ARG A 10 -16.75 -19.98 37.12
CA ARG A 10 -17.35 -18.65 37.21
C ARG A 10 -17.47 -18.07 38.63
N ARG A 11 -17.22 -16.78 38.76
CA ARG A 11 -17.88 -15.93 39.76
C ARG A 11 -18.28 -14.59 39.14
N HIS A 12 -19.61 -14.38 39.11
CA HIS A 12 -20.29 -13.12 38.90
C HIS A 12 -20.10 -12.22 40.12
N VAL A 13 -19.88 -10.93 39.92
CA VAL A 13 -20.17 -9.92 40.94
C VAL A 13 -20.92 -8.78 40.22
N LEU A 14 -22.20 -8.69 40.60
CA LEU A 14 -23.07 -7.54 40.33
C LEU A 14 -22.72 -6.45 41.38
N GLY A 15 -22.55 -5.22 40.92
CA GLY A 15 -22.46 -4.06 41.80
C GLY A 15 -23.21 -2.88 41.17
N LEU A 16 -24.42 -2.69 41.68
CA LEU A 16 -25.29 -1.53 41.39
C LEU A 16 -24.92 -0.40 42.35
N ALA A 17 -24.73 0.81 41.87
CA ALA A 17 -24.86 2.05 42.67
C ALA A 17 -25.36 3.20 41.83
N LEU A 18 -26.53 3.69 42.19
CA LEU A 18 -27.19 4.91 41.72
C LEU A 18 -26.54 6.14 42.38
N GLY A 19 -26.64 7.27 41.66
CA GLY A 19 -26.81 8.55 42.32
C GLY A 19 -26.02 9.72 41.74
N GLY A 20 -26.69 10.76 41.28
CA GLY A 20 -26.14 12.12 41.26
C GLY A 20 -26.42 12.94 40.00
N LEU A 21 -27.65 13.47 39.89
CA LEU A 21 -28.04 14.53 38.98
C LEU A 21 -27.49 15.88 39.48
N ALA A 22 -26.69 16.58 38.73
CA ALA A 22 -26.41 18.00 38.93
C ALA A 22 -26.46 18.76 37.61
N ILE A 23 -27.54 19.51 37.44
CA ILE A 23 -27.71 20.49 36.34
C ILE A 23 -27.02 21.79 36.76
N LEU A 24 -26.07 22.26 36.00
CA LEU A 24 -25.61 23.65 36.01
C LEU A 24 -25.70 24.24 34.61
N ALA A 25 -26.70 25.07 34.44
CA ALA A 25 -26.82 26.00 33.30
C ALA A 25 -25.76 27.09 33.44
N GLY A 26 -24.94 27.27 32.39
CA GLY A 26 -24.04 28.38 32.22
C GLY A 26 -24.08 28.85 30.78
N CYS A 27 -24.84 29.92 30.53
CA CYS A 27 -24.79 30.71 29.28
C CYS A 27 -23.49 31.51 29.23
N GLY A 28 -22.85 31.56 28.08
CA GLY A 28 -21.89 32.62 27.79
C GLY A 28 -20.87 32.32 26.70
N GLY A 29 -20.97 33.05 25.59
CA GLY A 29 -19.83 33.40 24.79
C GLY A 29 -19.66 32.67 23.47
N GLY A 30 -19.96 33.40 22.38
CA GLY A 30 -19.68 32.99 21.00
C GLY A 30 -18.22 32.66 20.78
N GLY A 31 -17.99 31.63 20.06
CA GLY A 31 -16.72 31.24 19.47
C GLY A 31 -17.04 30.39 18.26
N ASP A 32 -16.69 30.91 17.10
CA ASP A 32 -16.83 30.24 15.82
C ASP A 32 -16.20 28.84 15.88
N SER A 33 -17.03 27.85 16.14
CA SER A 33 -16.63 26.45 15.97
C SER A 33 -16.62 26.16 14.48
N ALA A 34 -15.49 26.46 13.84
CA ALA A 34 -15.16 25.86 12.58
C ALA A 34 -15.21 24.33 12.77
N LEU A 35 -16.30 23.73 12.33
CA LEU A 35 -16.42 22.28 12.18
C LEU A 35 -15.41 21.84 11.10
N GLY A 36 -14.14 21.77 11.48
CA GLY A 36 -13.11 21.16 10.71
C GLY A 36 -13.40 19.66 10.64
N GLY A 37 -14.14 19.24 9.63
CA GLY A 37 -14.30 17.84 9.29
C GLY A 37 -12.93 17.23 9.05
N HIS A 38 -12.41 16.49 10.02
CA HIS A 38 -11.25 15.63 9.86
C HIS A 38 -11.69 14.38 9.10
N GLY A 39 -12.02 14.55 7.79
CA GLY A 39 -11.94 13.43 6.85
C GLY A 39 -10.50 12.94 6.81
N PRO A 40 -10.22 11.70 6.36
CA PRO A 40 -8.85 11.20 6.27
C PRO A 40 -8.04 12.16 5.41
N GLN A 41 -7.25 13.01 6.06
CA GLN A 41 -6.39 13.95 5.36
C GLN A 41 -5.35 13.15 4.61
N ASN A 42 -5.31 13.31 3.28
CA ASN A 42 -4.20 12.77 2.51
C ASN A 42 -2.90 13.30 3.12
N PRO A 43 -1.90 12.44 3.34
CA PRO A 43 -0.62 12.91 3.86
C PRO A 43 -0.02 13.96 2.91
N PRO A 44 0.83 14.87 3.40
CA PRO A 44 1.50 15.86 2.57
C PRO A 44 2.16 15.21 1.34
N LEU A 45 2.23 15.94 0.24
CA LEU A 45 2.93 15.47 -0.96
C LEU A 45 4.43 15.32 -0.67
N HIS A 46 5.04 14.29 -1.24
CA HIS A 46 6.49 14.13 -1.23
C HIS A 46 7.15 15.16 -2.15
N THR A 47 8.45 15.40 -1.96
CA THR A 47 9.24 16.18 -2.91
C THR A 47 9.10 15.60 -4.32
N ASN A 48 8.87 16.44 -5.33
CA ASN A 48 8.60 16.08 -6.73
C ASN A 48 7.27 15.34 -6.98
N GLU A 49 6.44 15.12 -5.98
CA GLU A 49 5.10 14.59 -6.18
C GLU A 49 4.11 15.72 -6.45
N THR A 50 3.21 15.52 -7.41
CA THR A 50 2.08 16.43 -7.67
C THR A 50 0.76 15.79 -7.28
N PRO A 51 -0.33 16.57 -7.09
CA PRO A 51 -1.66 16.00 -6.83
C PRO A 51 -2.10 15.01 -7.92
N GLU A 52 -1.83 15.31 -9.18
CA GLU A 52 -2.16 14.45 -10.33
C GLU A 52 -1.38 13.14 -10.27
N LEU A 53 -0.09 13.20 -9.94
CA LEU A 53 0.73 12.00 -9.77
C LEU A 53 0.23 11.15 -8.59
N ARG A 54 -0.16 11.77 -7.47
CA ARG A 54 -0.78 11.10 -6.33
C ARG A 54 -2.05 10.35 -6.74
N MET A 55 -2.92 10.98 -7.55
CA MET A 55 -4.12 10.32 -8.05
C MET A 55 -3.80 9.10 -8.91
N LEU A 56 -2.80 9.18 -9.78
CA LEU A 56 -2.37 8.05 -10.60
C LEU A 56 -1.78 6.92 -9.76
N ILE A 57 -0.97 7.25 -8.76
CA ILE A 57 -0.40 6.25 -7.82
C ILE A 57 -1.52 5.52 -7.08
N ASN A 58 -2.48 6.26 -6.51
CA ASN A 58 -3.62 5.67 -5.82
C ASN A 58 -4.47 4.80 -6.75
N LYS A 59 -4.78 5.29 -7.97
CA LYS A 59 -5.52 4.54 -8.99
C LYS A 59 -4.92 3.17 -9.24
N TRP A 60 -3.61 3.10 -9.49
CA TRP A 60 -2.96 1.83 -9.84
C TRP A 60 -2.67 0.96 -8.64
N ALA A 61 -2.42 1.53 -7.46
CA ALA A 61 -2.31 0.80 -6.21
C ALA A 61 -3.62 0.07 -5.90
N ASP A 62 -4.74 0.78 -5.96
CA ASP A 62 -6.09 0.23 -5.70
C ASP A 62 -6.48 -0.80 -6.77
N HIS A 63 -6.24 -0.50 -8.06
CA HIS A 63 -6.54 -1.41 -9.17
C HIS A 63 -5.87 -2.78 -9.04
N TYR A 64 -4.62 -2.78 -8.55
CA TYR A 64 -3.86 -4.02 -8.35
C TYR A 64 -3.89 -4.55 -6.92
N GLU A 65 -4.68 -3.95 -6.02
CA GLU A 65 -4.78 -4.35 -4.62
C GLU A 65 -3.41 -4.41 -3.92
N VAL A 66 -2.58 -3.42 -4.20
CA VAL A 66 -1.27 -3.22 -3.56
C VAL A 66 -1.39 -2.09 -2.54
N PRO A 67 -0.88 -2.23 -1.31
CA PRO A 67 -0.89 -1.14 -0.35
C PRO A 67 -0.30 0.14 -0.95
N ARG A 68 -1.03 1.26 -0.84
CA ARG A 68 -0.55 2.56 -1.36
C ARG A 68 0.80 2.95 -0.75
N SER A 69 1.00 2.65 0.54
CA SER A 69 2.28 2.84 1.25
C SER A 69 3.43 2.11 0.56
N LEU A 70 3.22 0.86 0.13
CA LEU A 70 4.24 0.07 -0.58
C LEU A 70 4.60 0.69 -1.93
N VAL A 71 3.61 1.20 -2.69
CA VAL A 71 3.87 1.88 -3.97
C VAL A 71 4.67 3.16 -3.73
N HIS A 72 4.26 3.99 -2.76
CA HIS A 72 4.97 5.22 -2.38
C HIS A 72 6.41 4.94 -1.93
N ARG A 73 6.63 3.94 -1.09
CA ARG A 73 7.98 3.53 -0.66
C ARG A 73 8.86 3.08 -1.82
N SER A 74 8.29 2.35 -2.78
CA SER A 74 9.01 1.92 -3.99
C SER A 74 9.41 3.13 -4.84
N ILE A 75 8.50 4.06 -5.10
CA ILE A 75 8.76 5.28 -5.88
C ILE A 75 9.81 6.16 -5.18
N GLN A 76 9.68 6.36 -3.86
CA GLN A 76 10.64 7.14 -3.09
C GLN A 76 12.05 6.56 -3.19
N ARG A 77 12.19 5.25 -3.11
CA ARG A 77 13.46 4.55 -3.20
C ARG A 77 14.07 4.62 -4.59
N GLU A 78 13.26 4.45 -5.64
CA GLU A 78 13.76 4.23 -7.00
C GLU A 78 14.02 5.54 -7.76
N SER A 79 13.21 6.58 -7.53
CA SER A 79 13.33 7.82 -8.30
C SER A 79 13.13 9.12 -7.51
N HIS A 80 12.70 9.06 -6.24
CA HIS A 80 12.25 10.24 -5.50
C HIS A 80 11.15 11.02 -6.27
N TYR A 81 10.17 10.29 -6.83
CA TYR A 81 9.03 10.81 -7.61
C TYR A 81 9.40 11.50 -8.93
N ARG A 82 10.58 11.26 -9.48
CA ARG A 82 10.96 11.79 -10.81
C ARG A 82 10.39 10.89 -11.90
N THR A 83 9.42 11.41 -12.65
CA THR A 83 8.74 10.68 -13.73
C THR A 83 9.64 10.39 -14.92
N ASP A 84 10.62 11.26 -15.17
CA ASP A 84 11.60 11.21 -16.25
C ASP A 84 12.88 10.46 -15.88
N ALA A 85 12.97 9.90 -14.70
CA ALA A 85 14.18 9.23 -14.22
C ALA A 85 14.61 8.10 -15.14
N ARG A 86 15.91 8.07 -15.47
CA ARG A 86 16.57 7.00 -16.22
C ARG A 86 17.90 6.66 -15.59
N ASN A 87 18.12 5.35 -15.38
CA ASN A 87 19.40 4.85 -14.90
C ASN A 87 19.76 3.57 -15.67
N GLY A 88 20.63 3.70 -16.66
CA GLY A 88 20.94 2.61 -17.59
C GLY A 88 19.68 2.05 -18.27
N PRO A 89 19.37 0.76 -18.09
CA PRO A 89 18.20 0.13 -18.72
C PRO A 89 16.89 0.40 -17.98
N TYR A 90 16.89 1.16 -16.87
CA TYR A 90 15.73 1.39 -16.02
C TYR A 90 15.05 2.72 -16.33
N TYR A 91 13.72 2.74 -16.28
CA TYR A 91 12.87 3.85 -16.66
C TYR A 91 11.89 4.24 -15.57
N GLY A 92 11.67 5.56 -15.42
CA GLY A 92 10.55 6.18 -14.71
C GLY A 92 10.51 5.98 -13.22
N LEU A 93 9.35 6.24 -12.64
CA LEU A 93 9.10 6.33 -11.20
C LEU A 93 9.60 5.15 -10.36
N MET A 94 9.45 3.94 -10.86
CA MET A 94 9.79 2.70 -10.13
C MET A 94 10.95 1.95 -10.80
N GLN A 95 11.67 2.60 -11.70
CA GLN A 95 12.86 2.08 -12.37
C GLN A 95 12.65 0.66 -12.94
N ILE A 96 11.59 0.49 -13.76
CA ILE A 96 11.30 -0.80 -14.40
C ILE A 96 12.10 -0.96 -15.71
N MET A 97 12.55 -2.18 -15.98
CA MET A 97 13.14 -2.51 -17.29
C MET A 97 12.07 -2.70 -18.36
N PRO A 98 12.30 -2.27 -19.63
CA PRO A 98 11.35 -2.51 -20.73
C PRO A 98 10.97 -3.97 -20.91
N GLN A 99 11.91 -4.89 -20.69
CA GLN A 99 11.63 -6.34 -20.74
C GLN A 99 10.65 -6.78 -19.65
N THR A 100 10.81 -6.27 -18.43
CA THR A 100 9.89 -6.55 -17.32
C THR A 100 8.50 -5.97 -17.61
N ALA A 101 8.44 -4.74 -18.14
CA ALA A 101 7.17 -4.15 -18.56
C ALA A 101 6.48 -4.97 -19.66
N ARG A 102 7.25 -5.52 -20.64
CA ARG A 102 6.71 -6.43 -21.66
C ARG A 102 6.14 -7.72 -21.05
N THR A 103 6.79 -8.29 -20.06
CA THR A 103 6.25 -9.45 -19.32
C THR A 103 4.91 -9.11 -18.65
N MET A 104 4.77 -7.88 -18.17
CA MET A 104 3.52 -7.38 -17.58
C MET A 104 2.45 -6.98 -18.62
N GLY A 105 2.78 -7.02 -19.92
CA GLY A 105 1.85 -6.77 -21.02
C GLY A 105 2.06 -5.48 -21.79
N HIS A 106 3.11 -4.70 -21.51
CA HIS A 106 3.46 -3.51 -22.31
C HIS A 106 3.88 -3.93 -23.72
N ARG A 107 3.42 -3.18 -24.74
CA ARG A 107 3.73 -3.45 -26.17
C ARG A 107 4.29 -2.25 -26.92
N GLY A 108 4.31 -1.07 -26.27
CA GLY A 108 4.83 0.16 -26.86
C GLY A 108 6.36 0.27 -26.79
N PRO A 109 6.90 1.37 -27.32
CA PRO A 109 8.32 1.71 -27.21
C PRO A 109 8.71 1.98 -25.75
N ALA A 110 9.99 1.77 -25.42
CA ALA A 110 10.49 1.95 -24.05
C ALA A 110 10.30 3.38 -23.53
N SER A 111 10.29 4.39 -24.43
CA SER A 111 10.07 5.80 -24.06
C SER A 111 8.70 6.06 -23.41
N GLU A 112 7.68 5.26 -23.73
CA GLU A 112 6.36 5.37 -23.08
C GLU A 112 6.43 5.09 -21.57
N LEU A 113 7.44 4.36 -21.11
CA LEU A 113 7.65 4.11 -19.68
C LEU A 113 8.08 5.36 -18.90
N LEU A 114 8.28 6.50 -19.55
CA LEU A 114 8.43 7.80 -18.92
C LEU A 114 7.09 8.53 -18.70
N ASN A 115 6.01 8.04 -19.35
CA ASN A 115 4.66 8.51 -19.03
C ASN A 115 4.20 7.89 -17.70
N PRO A 116 3.81 8.69 -16.68
CA PRO A 116 3.52 8.17 -15.35
C PRO A 116 2.34 7.20 -15.30
N ASP A 117 1.27 7.40 -16.09
CA ASP A 117 0.12 6.50 -16.09
C ASP A 117 0.47 5.14 -16.72
N ILE A 118 1.17 5.15 -17.87
CA ILE A 118 1.67 3.93 -18.53
C ILE A 118 2.66 3.21 -17.64
N HIS A 119 3.58 3.95 -17.02
CA HIS A 119 4.58 3.40 -16.13
C HIS A 119 3.95 2.66 -14.94
N LEU A 120 3.08 3.35 -14.21
CA LEU A 120 2.44 2.81 -13.01
C LEU A 120 1.58 1.58 -13.34
N LYS A 121 0.88 1.58 -14.47
CA LYS A 121 0.13 0.41 -14.94
C LYS A 121 0.96 -0.89 -14.94
N TYR A 122 2.20 -0.84 -15.39
CA TYR A 122 3.03 -2.04 -15.53
C TYR A 122 3.95 -2.26 -14.33
N ALA A 123 4.50 -1.19 -13.74
CA ALA A 123 5.39 -1.28 -12.60
C ALA A 123 4.65 -1.73 -11.33
N VAL A 124 3.43 -1.19 -11.07
CA VAL A 124 2.62 -1.62 -9.93
C VAL A 124 2.09 -3.05 -10.14
N LYS A 125 1.76 -3.44 -11.39
CA LYS A 125 1.43 -4.85 -11.71
C LYS A 125 2.59 -5.80 -11.37
N TYR A 126 3.82 -5.41 -11.69
CA TYR A 126 5.00 -6.20 -11.30
C TYR A 126 5.20 -6.19 -9.78
N LEU A 127 5.00 -5.05 -9.10
CA LEU A 127 5.08 -4.96 -7.64
C LEU A 127 4.01 -5.84 -6.95
N ARG A 128 2.81 -5.98 -7.54
CA ARG A 128 1.79 -6.91 -7.04
C ARG A 128 2.31 -8.34 -6.96
N GLY A 129 3.02 -8.82 -7.98
CA GLY A 129 3.62 -10.16 -7.93
C GLY A 129 4.61 -10.31 -6.77
N ALA A 130 5.44 -9.32 -6.53
CA ALA A 130 6.33 -9.27 -5.37
C ALA A 130 5.56 -9.25 -4.04
N TRP A 131 4.46 -8.49 -3.97
CA TRP A 131 3.58 -8.41 -2.81
C TRP A 131 2.93 -9.74 -2.46
N LEU A 132 2.39 -10.46 -3.45
CA LEU A 132 1.80 -11.79 -3.25
C LEU A 132 2.78 -12.80 -2.65
N LEU A 133 4.08 -12.67 -2.94
CA LEU A 133 5.13 -13.54 -2.41
C LEU A 133 5.67 -13.08 -1.05
N SER A 134 5.28 -11.90 -0.59
CA SER A 134 5.87 -11.26 0.60
C SER A 134 5.24 -11.66 1.93
N HIS A 135 4.13 -12.40 1.92
CA HIS A 135 3.34 -12.71 3.14
C HIS A 135 3.01 -11.47 3.98
N GLY A 136 2.58 -10.39 3.32
CA GLY A 136 2.18 -9.14 3.99
C GLY A 136 3.33 -8.25 4.46
N SER A 137 4.58 -8.55 4.12
CA SER A 137 5.74 -7.72 4.47
C SER A 137 6.15 -6.81 3.31
N GLU A 138 6.01 -5.50 3.49
CA GLU A 138 6.45 -4.51 2.50
C GLU A 138 7.96 -4.59 2.22
N ASP A 139 8.78 -4.82 3.24
CA ASP A 139 10.24 -4.95 3.08
C ASP A 139 10.60 -6.14 2.19
N ARG A 140 9.91 -7.27 2.38
CA ARG A 140 10.10 -8.43 1.50
C ARG A 140 9.60 -8.16 0.09
N ALA A 141 8.49 -7.46 -0.07
CA ALA A 141 7.98 -7.08 -1.39
C ALA A 141 8.97 -6.19 -2.14
N ILE A 142 9.54 -5.17 -1.49
CA ILE A 142 10.58 -4.31 -2.06
C ILE A 142 11.83 -5.13 -2.42
N SER A 143 12.25 -6.06 -1.56
CA SER A 143 13.37 -6.95 -1.85
C SER A 143 13.12 -7.83 -3.07
N TRP A 144 11.91 -8.42 -3.19
CA TRP A 144 11.52 -9.21 -4.36
C TRP A 144 11.42 -8.36 -5.63
N TYR A 145 10.86 -7.16 -5.54
CA TYR A 145 10.80 -6.24 -6.67
C TYR A 145 12.20 -5.93 -7.23
N ALA A 146 13.15 -5.62 -6.36
CA ALA A 146 14.48 -5.21 -6.75
C ALA A 146 15.34 -6.34 -7.36
N LYS A 147 15.27 -7.55 -6.80
CA LYS A 147 16.11 -8.68 -7.26
C LYS A 147 15.44 -9.60 -8.27
N GLY A 148 14.14 -9.40 -8.52
CA GLY A 148 13.34 -10.32 -9.32
C GLY A 148 12.85 -11.53 -8.52
N TYR A 149 11.67 -12.03 -8.87
CA TYR A 149 11.00 -13.09 -8.11
C TYR A 149 10.56 -14.29 -8.98
N TYR A 150 11.05 -14.39 -10.21
CA TYR A 150 10.64 -15.47 -11.13
C TYR A 150 10.82 -16.87 -10.55
N TYR A 151 12.01 -17.16 -10.01
CA TYR A 151 12.31 -18.50 -9.49
C TYR A 151 11.51 -18.82 -8.21
N GLU A 152 11.24 -17.82 -7.38
CA GLU A 152 10.40 -18.00 -6.21
C GLU A 152 8.93 -18.23 -6.58
N ALA A 153 8.41 -17.43 -7.52
CA ALA A 153 7.07 -17.65 -8.07
C ALA A 153 6.93 -19.03 -8.72
N LYS A 154 7.95 -19.47 -9.48
CA LYS A 154 7.98 -20.80 -10.08
C LYS A 154 7.99 -21.91 -9.02
N ARG A 155 8.83 -21.78 -7.99
CA ARG A 155 8.92 -22.73 -6.88
C ARG A 155 7.60 -22.88 -6.13
N ARG A 156 6.84 -21.79 -6.00
CA ARG A 156 5.51 -21.78 -5.34
C ARG A 156 4.34 -22.10 -6.27
N GLY A 157 4.57 -22.31 -7.56
CA GLY A 157 3.51 -22.53 -8.55
C GLY A 157 2.69 -21.28 -8.87
N MET A 158 3.18 -20.09 -8.57
CA MET A 158 2.47 -18.79 -8.62
C MET A 158 2.82 -17.95 -9.85
N LEU A 159 3.29 -18.55 -10.95
CA LEU A 159 3.67 -17.78 -12.14
C LEU A 159 2.49 -17.05 -12.79
N LYS A 160 1.28 -17.62 -12.76
CA LYS A 160 0.06 -16.99 -13.30
C LYS A 160 -0.42 -15.87 -12.39
N GLU A 161 -0.56 -16.13 -11.10
CA GLU A 161 -1.03 -15.18 -10.08
C GLU A 161 -0.12 -13.94 -10.00
N THR A 162 1.18 -14.14 -10.19
CA THR A 162 2.17 -13.05 -10.20
C THR A 162 2.28 -12.34 -11.55
N GLY A 163 1.54 -12.78 -12.58
CA GLY A 163 1.56 -12.19 -13.92
C GLY A 163 2.84 -12.46 -14.72
N LEU A 164 3.70 -13.37 -14.26
CA LEU A 164 4.94 -13.75 -14.96
C LEU A 164 4.70 -14.75 -16.09
N ARG A 165 3.51 -15.35 -16.14
CA ARG A 165 3.03 -16.25 -17.17
C ARG A 165 1.55 -16.00 -17.44
N SER A 166 1.15 -15.96 -18.71
CA SER A 166 -0.26 -15.99 -19.17
C SER A 166 -0.85 -17.39 -19.09
#